data_353561b5b614b5c7ae65c2c58045450d
#
_entry.id   353561b5b614b5c7ae65c2c58045450d
#
_cell.length_a   1.000
_cell.length_b   1.000
_cell.length_c   1.000
_cell.angle_alpha   90.00
_cell.angle_beta   90.00
_cell.angle_gamma   90.00
#
_symmetry.space_group_name_H-M   'P 1'
#
loop_
_entity.id
_entity.type
_entity.pdbx_description
1 polymer ?
#
loop_
_entity_poly.entity_id
_entity_poly.type
_entity_poly.pdbx_seq_one_letter_code
_entity_poly.pdbx_strand_id
1 'polypeptide(L)'
;MKKIYIITGANGFLGNNIIRKLEQDADNEIRAFVLKGGSIKSLEGLKCKIYYGDVTKKETLSLIFENTDGKEVFVIHCAALVYIKSKYNPLVYNVNVNGTKNIVDKVIESKAKLIYISSVHAIPELPNNELITEITNFNPDNVKGLYAKTKAEAAKYIIDAVKGKNLNACIVQPSGIIGPNDFGNSHLTQLIKEVVNGKLFACVKGGYDIVDVKDVADGVISACKNGTKGECYILSNRYITIKELCDLICDVQGRKKIKMVLPIGLAKLIAPLFEVYYNLKKQTPLFTKYSLYTLSSNANFSNEKAKEKLEFKNRNMKDTIKDTVEWINKK
;
A
#
# COMPACT_ATOMS: atom_id res chain seq x y z
N MET A 1 10.69 -27.92 -2.58
CA MET A 1 10.66 -27.58 -1.12
C MET A 1 9.36 -26.83 -0.89
N LYS A 2 8.58 -27.22 0.11
CA LYS A 2 7.30 -26.56 0.43
C LYS A 2 7.54 -25.12 0.88
N LYS A 3 6.81 -24.15 0.31
CA LYS A 3 6.96 -22.72 0.62
C LYS A 3 5.88 -22.27 1.58
N ILE A 4 6.29 -21.49 2.57
CA ILE A 4 5.35 -20.83 3.51
C ILE A 4 5.36 -19.34 3.25
N TYR A 5 4.18 -18.78 3.03
CA TYR A 5 3.96 -17.33 2.92
C TYR A 5 3.20 -16.85 4.14
N ILE A 6 3.86 -16.06 4.98
CA ILE A 6 3.28 -15.41 6.15
C ILE A 6 2.93 -13.98 5.74
N ILE A 7 1.64 -13.63 5.73
CA ILE A 7 1.17 -12.31 5.31
C ILE A 7 0.55 -11.59 6.50
N THR A 8 1.18 -10.52 6.99
CA THR A 8 0.58 -9.65 8.00
C THR A 8 -0.29 -8.59 7.33
N GLY A 9 -1.37 -8.15 7.99
CA GLY A 9 -2.36 -7.30 7.32
C GLY A 9 -3.05 -8.02 6.16
N ALA A 10 -3.18 -9.33 6.27
CA ALA A 10 -3.70 -10.23 5.25
C ALA A 10 -5.11 -9.85 4.77
N ASN A 11 -5.95 -9.35 5.66
CA ASN A 11 -7.30 -8.87 5.36
C ASN A 11 -7.35 -7.45 4.78
N GLY A 12 -6.20 -6.77 4.65
CA GLY A 12 -6.07 -5.47 4.01
C GLY A 12 -6.16 -5.56 2.47
N PHE A 13 -6.16 -4.40 1.81
CA PHE A 13 -6.31 -4.31 0.35
C PHE A 13 -5.23 -5.09 -0.42
N LEU A 14 -3.96 -4.81 -0.14
CA LEU A 14 -2.85 -5.51 -0.80
C LEU A 14 -2.74 -6.96 -0.32
N GLY A 15 -2.86 -7.20 1.01
CA GLY A 15 -2.68 -8.53 1.59
C GLY A 15 -3.61 -9.59 1.01
N ASN A 16 -4.92 -9.28 0.88
CA ASN A 16 -5.86 -10.23 0.29
C ASN A 16 -5.62 -10.47 -1.22
N ASN A 17 -5.17 -9.46 -1.97
CA ASN A 17 -4.84 -9.63 -3.39
C ASN A 17 -3.55 -10.46 -3.58
N ILE A 18 -2.58 -10.38 -2.68
CA ILE A 18 -1.41 -11.27 -2.66
C ILE A 18 -1.87 -12.71 -2.40
N ILE A 19 -2.76 -12.95 -1.43
CA ILE A 19 -3.28 -14.28 -1.12
C ILE A 19 -4.01 -14.87 -2.33
N ARG A 20 -4.86 -14.10 -3.02
CA ARG A 20 -5.55 -14.51 -4.24
C ARG A 20 -4.63 -14.96 -5.37
N LYS A 21 -3.44 -14.40 -5.42
CA LYS A 21 -2.41 -14.83 -6.38
C LYS A 21 -1.68 -16.08 -5.91
N LEU A 22 -1.28 -16.13 -4.65
CA LEU A 22 -0.53 -17.25 -4.09
C LEU A 22 -1.35 -18.55 -4.03
N GLU A 23 -2.66 -18.47 -3.80
CA GLU A 23 -3.55 -19.67 -3.74
C GLU A 23 -3.73 -20.40 -5.07
N GLN A 24 -3.32 -19.77 -6.18
CA GLN A 24 -3.34 -20.40 -7.51
C GLN A 24 -2.33 -21.56 -7.62
N ASP A 25 -1.29 -21.56 -6.79
CA ASP A 25 -0.34 -22.64 -6.66
C ASP A 25 -0.66 -23.44 -5.38
N ALA A 26 -1.11 -24.68 -5.55
CA ALA A 26 -1.55 -25.55 -4.45
C ALA A 26 -0.41 -25.96 -3.49
N ASP A 27 0.85 -25.83 -3.92
CA ASP A 27 2.03 -26.16 -3.09
C ASP A 27 2.36 -25.04 -2.08
N ASN A 28 1.76 -23.89 -2.19
CA ASN A 28 1.95 -22.79 -1.28
C ASN A 28 1.16 -22.97 0.03
N GLU A 29 1.85 -22.95 1.17
CA GLU A 29 1.22 -22.82 2.48
C GLU A 29 1.05 -21.35 2.82
N ILE A 30 -0.19 -20.85 2.89
CA ILE A 30 -0.48 -19.43 3.12
C ILE A 30 -1.00 -19.22 4.54
N ARG A 31 -0.29 -18.40 5.31
CA ARG A 31 -0.63 -18.02 6.69
C ARG A 31 -1.03 -16.55 6.72
N ALA A 32 -2.31 -16.30 6.94
CA ALA A 32 -2.90 -14.97 6.99
C ALA A 32 -2.93 -14.46 8.44
N PHE A 33 -2.13 -13.44 8.77
CA PHE A 33 -2.12 -12.83 10.10
C PHE A 33 -3.00 -11.60 10.14
N VAL A 34 -4.01 -11.62 11.00
CA VAL A 34 -5.08 -10.63 11.09
C VAL A 34 -5.23 -10.14 12.52
N LEU A 35 -5.48 -8.84 12.69
CA LEU A 35 -5.78 -8.27 14.01
C LEU A 35 -7.07 -8.91 14.59
N LYS A 36 -7.02 -9.35 15.84
CA LYS A 36 -8.19 -9.92 16.53
C LYS A 36 -9.35 -8.93 16.53
N GLY A 37 -10.52 -9.37 16.08
CA GLY A 37 -11.71 -8.52 15.90
C GLY A 37 -11.75 -7.75 14.58
N GLY A 38 -10.71 -7.82 13.73
CA GLY A 38 -10.75 -7.28 12.38
C GLY A 38 -11.67 -8.09 11.46
N SER A 39 -12.32 -7.42 10.50
CA SER A 39 -13.15 -8.10 9.50
C SER A 39 -12.32 -9.02 8.62
N ILE A 40 -12.78 -10.24 8.42
CA ILE A 40 -12.16 -11.23 7.53
C ILE A 40 -12.90 -11.39 6.21
N LYS A 41 -13.88 -10.55 5.91
CA LYS A 41 -14.70 -10.61 4.69
C LYS A 41 -13.87 -10.67 3.40
N SER A 42 -12.70 -10.02 3.38
CA SER A 42 -11.78 -10.04 2.23
C SER A 42 -11.08 -11.38 2.02
N LEU A 43 -11.08 -12.26 3.04
CA LEU A 43 -10.44 -13.57 3.04
C LEU A 43 -11.43 -14.71 2.86
N GLU A 44 -12.74 -14.44 2.86
CA GLU A 44 -13.77 -15.45 2.66
C GLU A 44 -13.58 -16.16 1.31
N GLY A 45 -13.60 -17.49 1.36
CA GLY A 45 -13.40 -18.35 0.18
C GLY A 45 -11.94 -18.50 -0.28
N LEU A 46 -10.97 -17.85 0.36
CA LEU A 46 -9.55 -17.99 0.02
C LEU A 46 -8.90 -19.15 0.77
N LYS A 47 -7.99 -19.85 0.08
CA LYS A 47 -7.23 -20.99 0.62
C LYS A 47 -6.04 -20.50 1.47
N CYS A 48 -6.32 -20.02 2.68
CA CYS A 48 -5.29 -19.62 3.64
C CYS A 48 -5.68 -19.99 5.06
N LYS A 49 -4.68 -20.23 5.91
CA LYS A 49 -4.90 -20.45 7.35
C LYS A 49 -4.85 -19.11 8.07
N ILE A 50 -5.93 -18.76 8.77
CA ILE A 50 -6.04 -17.49 9.49
C ILE A 50 -5.46 -17.63 10.89
N TYR A 51 -4.59 -16.70 11.27
CA TYR A 51 -4.02 -16.52 12.60
C TYR A 51 -4.37 -15.13 13.12
N TYR A 52 -4.81 -15.08 14.37
CA TYR A 52 -5.20 -13.82 15.01
C TYR A 52 -4.11 -13.34 15.96
N GLY A 53 -3.75 -12.06 15.86
CA GLY A 53 -2.79 -11.42 16.76
C GLY A 53 -2.63 -9.94 16.44
N ASP A 54 -1.67 -9.29 17.10
CA ASP A 54 -1.36 -7.88 16.95
C ASP A 54 0.16 -7.73 16.72
N VAL A 55 0.56 -7.11 15.63
CA VAL A 55 1.98 -6.90 15.30
C VAL A 55 2.71 -6.07 16.37
N THR A 56 1.97 -5.27 17.15
CA THR A 56 2.54 -4.49 18.26
C THR A 56 2.82 -5.32 19.51
N LYS A 57 2.36 -6.59 19.54
CA LYS A 57 2.49 -7.54 20.66
C LYS A 57 3.30 -8.75 20.20
N LYS A 58 4.60 -8.75 20.48
CA LYS A 58 5.57 -9.75 19.98
C LYS A 58 5.15 -11.20 20.33
N GLU A 59 4.55 -11.40 21.49
CA GLU A 59 4.07 -12.70 21.96
C GLU A 59 2.99 -13.31 21.07
N THR A 60 2.17 -12.47 20.41
CA THR A 60 1.09 -12.96 19.52
C THR A 60 1.59 -13.44 18.16
N LEU A 61 2.86 -13.17 17.82
CA LEU A 61 3.46 -13.55 16.56
C LEU A 61 3.96 -15.00 16.53
N SER A 62 4.19 -15.63 17.69
CA SER A 62 4.88 -16.92 17.76
C SER A 62 4.18 -18.01 16.97
N LEU A 63 2.85 -18.13 17.09
CA LEU A 63 2.05 -19.18 16.43
C LEU A 63 2.18 -19.19 14.89
N ILE A 64 2.33 -18.01 14.26
CA ILE A 64 2.40 -17.93 12.81
C ILE A 64 3.74 -18.42 12.24
N PHE A 65 4.77 -18.52 13.11
CA PHE A 65 6.11 -19.02 12.76
C PHE A 65 6.35 -20.48 13.19
N GLU A 66 5.38 -21.16 13.79
CA GLU A 66 5.54 -22.56 14.18
C GLU A 66 5.63 -23.50 12.97
N ASN A 67 6.36 -24.61 13.12
CA ASN A 67 6.52 -25.65 12.12
C ASN A 67 7.07 -25.12 10.77
N THR A 68 8.04 -24.21 10.84
CA THR A 68 8.71 -23.62 9.67
C THR A 68 10.03 -24.31 9.33
N ASP A 69 10.54 -25.20 10.20
CA ASP A 69 11.82 -25.86 10.03
C ASP A 69 11.90 -26.66 8.71
N GLY A 70 13.03 -26.51 8.00
CA GLY A 70 13.28 -27.18 6.73
C GLY A 70 12.42 -26.69 5.55
N LYS A 71 11.68 -25.58 5.72
CA LYS A 71 10.86 -24.97 4.67
C LYS A 71 11.42 -23.62 4.25
N GLU A 72 11.08 -23.18 3.03
CA GLU A 72 11.39 -21.85 2.57
C GLU A 72 10.28 -20.89 3.05
N VAL A 73 10.64 -19.92 3.90
CA VAL A 73 9.67 -19.04 4.57
C VAL A 73 9.82 -17.61 4.08
N PHE A 74 8.74 -17.05 3.57
CA PHE A 74 8.62 -15.66 3.16
C PHE A 74 7.63 -14.93 4.08
N VAL A 75 8.06 -13.80 4.64
CA VAL A 75 7.20 -12.92 5.44
C VAL A 75 6.91 -11.67 4.65
N ILE A 76 5.65 -11.49 4.25
CA ILE A 76 5.17 -10.31 3.53
C ILE A 76 4.48 -9.40 4.54
N HIS A 77 5.16 -8.32 4.91
CA HIS A 77 4.67 -7.43 5.96
C HIS A 77 3.85 -6.27 5.38
N CYS A 78 2.53 -6.50 5.22
CA CYS A 78 1.57 -5.51 4.74
C CYS A 78 0.87 -4.74 5.87
N ALA A 79 0.94 -5.21 7.13
CA ALA A 79 0.28 -4.56 8.25
C ALA A 79 0.81 -3.15 8.47
N ALA A 80 -0.03 -2.15 8.26
CA ALA A 80 0.27 -0.74 8.50
C ALA A 80 -1.03 0.06 8.60
N LEU A 81 -0.97 1.21 9.26
CA LEU A 81 -2.02 2.21 9.26
C LEU A 81 -1.66 3.35 8.32
N VAL A 82 -2.43 3.50 7.24
CA VAL A 82 -2.36 4.67 6.36
C VAL A 82 -3.05 5.84 7.07
N TYR A 83 -2.36 6.95 7.23
CA TYR A 83 -2.84 8.08 8.01
C TYR A 83 -2.60 9.40 7.29
N ILE A 84 -3.69 10.04 6.85
CA ILE A 84 -3.67 11.26 6.05
C ILE A 84 -4.00 12.53 6.84
N LYS A 85 -4.27 12.41 8.16
CA LYS A 85 -4.56 13.57 9.02
C LYS A 85 -3.27 14.23 9.52
N SER A 86 -3.32 15.52 9.81
CA SER A 86 -2.16 16.30 10.26
C SER A 86 -1.80 16.10 11.75
N LYS A 87 -2.79 15.67 12.57
CA LYS A 87 -2.58 15.48 14.01
C LYS A 87 -1.77 14.19 14.25
N TYR A 88 -0.79 14.25 15.16
CA TYR A 88 -0.03 13.08 15.58
C TYR A 88 -0.96 11.99 16.18
N ASN A 89 -0.71 10.75 15.80
CA ASN A 89 -1.44 9.60 16.33
C ASN A 89 -0.42 8.51 16.74
N PRO A 90 -0.27 8.26 18.06
CA PRO A 90 0.70 7.30 18.56
C PRO A 90 0.43 5.86 18.10
N LEU A 91 -0.83 5.52 17.80
CA LEU A 91 -1.16 4.20 17.27
C LEU A 91 -0.53 3.96 15.90
N VAL A 92 -0.48 4.99 15.03
CA VAL A 92 0.16 4.89 13.71
C VAL A 92 1.66 4.59 13.86
N TYR A 93 2.33 5.29 14.78
CA TYR A 93 3.73 5.02 15.09
C TYR A 93 3.92 3.60 15.63
N ASN A 94 3.12 3.21 16.61
CA ASN A 94 3.24 1.91 17.24
C ASN A 94 3.05 0.75 16.26
N VAL A 95 2.04 0.82 15.39
CA VAL A 95 1.80 -0.22 14.38
C VAL A 95 2.90 -0.21 13.31
N ASN A 96 3.18 0.97 12.72
CA ASN A 96 4.05 1.05 11.55
C ASN A 96 5.54 0.88 11.88
N VAL A 97 5.97 1.32 13.06
CA VAL A 97 7.38 1.27 13.46
C VAL A 97 7.64 0.12 14.45
N ASN A 98 6.98 0.12 15.61
CA ASN A 98 7.23 -0.91 16.62
C ASN A 98 6.72 -2.28 16.16
N GLY A 99 5.55 -2.33 15.49
CA GLY A 99 5.06 -3.56 14.87
C GLY A 99 6.04 -4.13 13.84
N THR A 100 6.63 -3.27 13.00
CA THR A 100 7.68 -3.69 12.05
C THR A 100 8.93 -4.22 12.77
N LYS A 101 9.36 -3.57 13.88
CA LYS A 101 10.51 -4.08 14.68
C LYS A 101 10.23 -5.48 15.24
N ASN A 102 9.04 -5.74 15.75
CA ASN A 102 8.65 -7.06 16.25
C ASN A 102 8.67 -8.13 15.15
N ILE A 103 8.20 -7.78 13.94
CA ILE A 103 8.26 -8.66 12.76
C ILE A 103 9.73 -8.95 12.38
N VAL A 104 10.58 -7.93 12.33
CA VAL A 104 12.02 -8.09 12.03
C VAL A 104 12.67 -9.07 13.00
N ASP A 105 12.41 -8.94 14.30
CA ASP A 105 12.95 -9.85 15.31
C ASP A 105 12.54 -11.31 15.03
N LYS A 106 11.24 -11.54 14.74
CA LYS A 106 10.72 -12.89 14.42
C LYS A 106 11.28 -13.45 13.12
N VAL A 107 11.49 -12.60 12.12
CA VAL A 107 12.13 -13.00 10.84
C VAL A 107 13.58 -13.43 11.05
N ILE A 108 14.33 -12.71 11.90
CA ILE A 108 15.72 -13.10 12.24
C ILE A 108 15.72 -14.42 12.99
N GLU A 109 14.88 -14.59 14.02
CA GLU A 109 14.75 -15.81 14.81
C GLU A 109 14.43 -17.04 13.94
N SER A 110 13.55 -16.89 12.95
CA SER A 110 13.11 -17.99 12.06
C SER A 110 13.96 -18.15 10.77
N LYS A 111 14.96 -17.30 10.56
CA LYS A 111 15.79 -17.27 9.33
C LYS A 111 14.95 -17.12 8.04
N ALA A 112 13.77 -16.52 8.13
CA ALA A 112 12.90 -16.27 6.99
C ALA A 112 13.40 -15.10 6.13
N LYS A 113 12.81 -14.92 4.94
CA LYS A 113 13.01 -13.72 4.11
C LYS A 113 11.87 -12.74 4.30
N LEU A 114 12.18 -11.49 4.64
CA LEU A 114 11.20 -10.41 4.80
C LEU A 114 11.03 -9.63 3.50
N ILE A 115 9.79 -9.47 3.07
CA ILE A 115 9.38 -8.50 2.06
C ILE A 115 8.56 -7.43 2.77
N TYR A 116 9.19 -6.29 3.00
CA TYR A 116 8.53 -5.18 3.68
C TYR A 116 7.81 -4.29 2.69
N ILE A 117 6.50 -4.10 2.89
CA ILE A 117 5.71 -3.18 2.09
C ILE A 117 5.82 -1.77 2.68
N SER A 118 6.68 -0.96 2.08
CA SER A 118 6.85 0.45 2.38
C SER A 118 5.88 1.30 1.54
N SER A 119 6.33 2.42 1.03
CA SER A 119 5.59 3.31 0.12
C SER A 119 6.60 4.26 -0.56
N VAL A 120 6.27 4.77 -1.73
CA VAL A 120 7.01 5.88 -2.36
C VAL A 120 7.04 7.13 -1.48
N HIS A 121 6.07 7.31 -0.58
CA HIS A 121 6.06 8.40 0.40
C HIS A 121 7.21 8.34 1.43
N ALA A 122 7.89 7.21 1.58
CA ALA A 122 9.09 7.09 2.41
C ALA A 122 10.35 7.67 1.75
N ILE A 123 10.28 8.01 0.46
CA ILE A 123 11.35 8.62 -0.33
C ILE A 123 11.18 10.15 -0.28
N PRO A 124 12.25 10.93 -0.06
CA PRO A 124 12.18 12.38 -0.16
C PRO A 124 11.72 12.86 -1.54
N GLU A 125 10.88 13.89 -1.55
CA GLU A 125 10.44 14.54 -2.79
C GLU A 125 11.61 15.30 -3.43
N LEU A 126 11.79 15.13 -4.74
CA LEU A 126 12.75 15.90 -5.53
C LEU A 126 12.07 17.11 -6.20
N PRO A 127 12.78 18.25 -6.36
CA PRO A 127 12.21 19.45 -6.99
C PRO A 127 12.00 19.24 -8.51
N ASN A 128 11.33 20.20 -9.13
CA ASN A 128 11.25 20.36 -10.58
C ASN A 128 10.80 19.10 -11.37
N ASN A 129 10.01 18.22 -10.74
CA ASN A 129 9.57 16.96 -11.33
C ASN A 129 10.73 16.04 -11.77
N GLU A 130 11.88 16.14 -11.09
CA GLU A 130 13.00 15.22 -11.28
C GLU A 130 12.58 13.78 -11.03
N LEU A 131 13.24 12.84 -11.72
CA LEU A 131 12.95 11.40 -11.59
C LEU A 131 13.37 10.89 -10.22
N ILE A 132 12.41 10.34 -9.47
CA ILE A 132 12.62 9.74 -8.16
C ILE A 132 12.94 8.26 -8.34
N THR A 133 14.09 7.84 -7.82
CA THR A 133 14.54 6.44 -7.81
C THR A 133 14.62 5.91 -6.37
N GLU A 134 14.91 4.60 -6.26
CA GLU A 134 15.08 3.95 -4.97
C GLU A 134 16.26 4.51 -4.19
N ILE A 135 16.09 4.60 -2.88
CA ILE A 135 17.13 4.96 -1.92
C ILE A 135 17.27 3.87 -0.84
N THR A 136 18.42 3.79 -0.20
CA THR A 136 18.66 2.93 0.98
C THR A 136 19.03 3.72 2.21
N ASN A 137 19.21 5.04 2.09
CA ASN A 137 19.47 5.95 3.20
C ASN A 137 18.21 6.73 3.55
N PHE A 138 17.35 6.13 4.36
CA PHE A 138 16.09 6.75 4.78
C PHE A 138 16.29 7.70 5.95
N ASN A 139 15.72 8.92 5.84
CA ASN A 139 15.64 9.87 6.94
C ASN A 139 14.17 10.33 7.10
N PRO A 140 13.50 10.03 8.25
CA PRO A 140 12.12 10.43 8.51
C PRO A 140 11.92 11.96 8.49
N ASP A 141 12.97 12.75 8.73
CA ASP A 141 12.84 14.21 8.72
C ASP A 141 12.79 14.80 7.31
N ASN A 142 13.23 14.06 6.32
CA ASN A 142 13.23 14.49 4.92
C ASN A 142 11.90 14.25 4.20
N VAL A 143 10.90 13.66 4.88
CA VAL A 143 9.59 13.38 4.31
C VAL A 143 8.47 14.05 5.11
N LYS A 144 7.32 14.32 4.45
CA LYS A 144 6.21 15.06 5.05
C LYS A 144 5.04 14.14 5.41
N GLY A 145 4.52 14.34 6.61
CA GLY A 145 3.34 13.62 7.13
C GLY A 145 3.69 12.40 7.98
N LEU A 146 2.84 12.10 8.97
CA LEU A 146 3.09 11.04 9.94
C LEU A 146 3.26 9.67 9.27
N TYR A 147 2.41 9.35 8.29
CA TYR A 147 2.51 8.09 7.55
C TYR A 147 3.87 7.94 6.85
N ALA A 148 4.27 8.96 6.09
CA ALA A 148 5.55 8.96 5.37
C ALA A 148 6.73 8.80 6.34
N LYS A 149 6.74 9.56 7.45
CA LYS A 149 7.77 9.49 8.49
C LYS A 149 7.87 8.09 9.10
N THR A 150 6.74 7.49 9.46
CA THR A 150 6.74 6.13 10.03
C THR A 150 7.21 5.07 9.04
N LYS A 151 6.88 5.21 7.74
CA LYS A 151 7.36 4.31 6.69
C LYS A 151 8.86 4.47 6.43
N ALA A 152 9.38 5.71 6.45
CA ALA A 152 10.81 5.97 6.32
C ALA A 152 11.60 5.45 7.54
N GLU A 153 11.09 5.62 8.76
CA GLU A 153 11.73 5.12 9.98
C GLU A 153 11.77 3.58 10.00
N ALA A 154 10.67 2.93 9.66
CA ALA A 154 10.63 1.47 9.56
C ALA A 154 11.56 0.95 8.46
N ALA A 155 11.62 1.60 7.30
CA ALA A 155 12.55 1.25 6.22
C ALA A 155 14.01 1.41 6.67
N LYS A 156 14.33 2.52 7.33
CA LYS A 156 15.67 2.74 7.93
C LYS A 156 16.04 1.61 8.88
N TYR A 157 15.15 1.26 9.82
CA TYR A 157 15.39 0.18 10.78
C TYR A 157 15.68 -1.16 10.07
N ILE A 158 14.94 -1.48 9.00
CA ILE A 158 15.15 -2.71 8.23
C ILE A 158 16.52 -2.70 7.55
N ILE A 159 16.91 -1.60 6.89
CA ILE A 159 18.23 -1.49 6.26
C ILE A 159 19.36 -1.60 7.30
N ASP A 160 19.20 -0.95 8.45
CA ASP A 160 20.16 -1.08 9.56
C ASP A 160 20.24 -2.52 10.09
N ALA A 161 19.12 -3.23 10.18
CA ALA A 161 19.09 -4.63 10.59
C ALA A 161 19.69 -5.59 9.52
N VAL A 162 19.54 -5.28 8.25
CA VAL A 162 20.23 -6.01 7.16
C VAL A 162 21.74 -5.92 7.31
N LYS A 163 22.26 -4.72 7.63
CA LYS A 163 23.70 -4.47 7.79
C LYS A 163 24.24 -5.04 9.11
N GLY A 164 23.52 -4.83 10.20
CA GLY A 164 24.04 -5.12 11.56
C GLY A 164 23.58 -6.44 12.17
N LYS A 165 22.43 -7.00 11.74
CA LYS A 165 21.81 -8.19 12.33
C LYS A 165 21.64 -9.34 11.34
N ASN A 166 22.23 -9.26 10.17
CA ASN A 166 22.13 -10.25 9.09
C ASN A 166 20.67 -10.58 8.65
N LEU A 167 19.75 -9.64 8.80
CA LEU A 167 18.38 -9.79 8.34
C LEU A 167 18.35 -10.04 6.82
N ASN A 168 17.65 -11.08 6.38
CA ASN A 168 17.37 -11.28 4.95
C ASN A 168 16.06 -10.55 4.59
N ALA A 169 16.17 -9.34 4.04
CA ALA A 169 15.02 -8.52 3.70
C ALA A 169 15.24 -7.70 2.43
N CYS A 170 14.16 -7.43 1.70
CA CYS A 170 14.07 -6.37 0.71
C CYS A 170 12.82 -5.51 0.97
N ILE A 171 12.82 -4.31 0.40
CA ILE A 171 11.76 -3.31 0.59
C ILE A 171 11.06 -3.07 -0.73
N VAL A 172 9.73 -3.14 -0.73
CA VAL A 172 8.89 -2.80 -1.87
C VAL A 172 8.14 -1.50 -1.57
N GLN A 173 8.18 -0.58 -2.50
CA GLN A 173 7.66 0.79 -2.36
C GLN A 173 6.60 1.08 -3.42
N PRO A 174 5.34 0.63 -3.21
CA PRO A 174 4.28 0.92 -4.16
C PRO A 174 3.89 2.40 -4.14
N SER A 175 3.45 2.90 -5.28
CA SER A 175 2.77 4.19 -5.44
C SER A 175 1.31 4.10 -5.02
N GLY A 176 0.43 4.95 -5.53
CA GLY A 176 -1.00 4.93 -5.21
C GLY A 176 -1.69 3.68 -5.76
N ILE A 177 -2.05 2.75 -4.88
CA ILE A 177 -2.66 1.47 -5.29
C ILE A 177 -4.16 1.65 -5.53
N ILE A 178 -4.63 1.19 -6.70
CA ILE A 178 -6.07 1.03 -7.02
C ILE A 178 -6.35 -0.38 -7.56
N GLY A 179 -7.60 -0.80 -7.55
CA GLY A 179 -7.99 -2.11 -8.07
C GLY A 179 -9.17 -2.72 -7.33
N PRO A 180 -9.59 -3.93 -7.70
CA PRO A 180 -10.66 -4.68 -7.04
C PRO A 180 -10.22 -5.22 -5.67
N ASN A 181 -11.21 -5.62 -4.86
CA ASN A 181 -11.04 -6.25 -3.55
C ASN A 181 -10.53 -5.32 -2.43
N ASP A 182 -10.71 -4.01 -2.55
CA ASP A 182 -10.50 -3.08 -1.44
C ASP A 182 -11.72 -3.04 -0.50
N PHE A 183 -11.77 -3.97 0.44
CA PHE A 183 -12.84 -4.06 1.44
C PHE A 183 -12.68 -3.00 2.54
N GLY A 184 -11.46 -2.46 2.72
CA GLY A 184 -11.15 -1.41 3.68
C GLY A 184 -11.56 -0.01 3.22
N ASN A 185 -11.96 0.13 1.96
CA ASN A 185 -12.37 1.40 1.37
C ASN A 185 -11.29 2.49 1.51
N SER A 186 -10.09 2.22 0.94
CA SER A 186 -8.98 3.17 0.92
C SER A 186 -9.39 4.51 0.28
N HIS A 187 -8.61 5.54 0.51
CA HIS A 187 -8.90 6.89 0.05
C HIS A 187 -9.12 6.99 -1.48
N LEU A 188 -8.29 6.31 -2.29
CA LEU A 188 -8.47 6.28 -3.74
C LEU A 188 -9.72 5.48 -4.14
N THR A 189 -9.99 4.35 -3.50
CA THR A 189 -11.23 3.58 -3.73
C THR A 189 -12.47 4.39 -3.35
N GLN A 190 -12.41 5.18 -2.28
CA GLN A 190 -13.50 6.08 -1.90
C GLN A 190 -13.74 7.14 -2.99
N LEU A 191 -12.68 7.77 -3.51
CA LEU A 191 -12.78 8.72 -4.63
C LEU A 191 -13.44 8.07 -5.85
N ILE A 192 -12.98 6.87 -6.25
CA ILE A 192 -13.55 6.12 -7.38
C ILE A 192 -15.03 5.85 -7.15
N LYS A 193 -15.43 5.43 -5.94
CA LYS A 193 -16.86 5.21 -5.59
C LYS A 193 -17.70 6.48 -5.70
N GLU A 194 -17.18 7.64 -5.29
CA GLU A 194 -17.91 8.90 -5.42
C GLU A 194 -18.16 9.26 -6.90
N VAL A 195 -17.18 8.97 -7.78
CA VAL A 195 -17.36 9.14 -9.24
C VAL A 195 -18.36 8.12 -9.78
N VAL A 196 -18.21 6.83 -9.44
CA VAL A 196 -19.10 5.73 -9.85
C VAL A 196 -20.54 6.02 -9.47
N ASN A 197 -20.77 6.57 -8.28
CA ASN A 197 -22.11 6.91 -7.78
C ASN A 197 -22.63 8.27 -8.27
N GLY A 198 -21.86 9.00 -9.09
CA GLY A 198 -22.25 10.32 -9.60
C GLY A 198 -22.32 11.42 -8.54
N LYS A 199 -21.63 11.23 -7.41
CA LYS A 199 -21.64 12.19 -6.29
C LYS A 199 -20.53 13.23 -6.39
N LEU A 200 -19.49 12.99 -7.22
CA LEU A 200 -18.42 13.94 -7.43
C LEU A 200 -18.79 14.91 -8.56
N PHE A 201 -18.95 16.19 -8.25
CA PHE A 201 -19.32 17.25 -9.20
C PHE A 201 -18.11 18.06 -9.70
N ALA A 202 -16.97 18.01 -9.03
CA ALA A 202 -15.75 18.72 -9.39
C ALA A 202 -14.51 17.89 -9.06
N CYS A 203 -13.50 17.96 -9.92
CA CYS A 203 -12.16 17.45 -9.68
C CYS A 203 -11.28 18.52 -9.05
N VAL A 204 -10.16 18.13 -8.42
CA VAL A 204 -9.11 19.06 -7.99
C VAL A 204 -7.92 18.92 -8.93
N LYS A 205 -7.26 20.04 -9.29
CA LYS A 205 -6.05 20.05 -10.11
C LYS A 205 -4.94 19.28 -9.38
N GLY A 206 -4.21 18.43 -10.11
CA GLY A 206 -3.13 17.60 -9.59
C GLY A 206 -3.42 16.12 -9.82
N GLY A 207 -2.54 15.26 -9.32
CA GLY A 207 -2.64 13.83 -9.56
C GLY A 207 -1.69 13.02 -8.70
N TYR A 208 -1.64 11.74 -8.99
CA TYR A 208 -0.77 10.76 -8.33
C TYR A 208 -0.12 9.85 -9.37
N ASP A 209 1.00 9.24 -9.05
CA ASP A 209 1.34 7.98 -9.70
C ASP A 209 0.42 6.89 -9.14
N ILE A 210 -0.21 6.14 -10.02
CA ILE A 210 -1.20 5.10 -9.68
C ILE A 210 -0.80 3.78 -10.31
N VAL A 211 -0.85 2.70 -9.51
CA VAL A 211 -0.52 1.34 -9.92
C VAL A 211 -1.66 0.36 -9.59
N ASP A 212 -1.81 -0.69 -10.40
CA ASP A 212 -2.79 -1.76 -10.17
C ASP A 212 -2.38 -2.65 -9.00
N VAL A 213 -3.31 -2.97 -8.11
CA VAL A 213 -3.08 -3.85 -6.96
C VAL A 213 -2.62 -5.26 -7.38
N LYS A 214 -3.04 -5.75 -8.54
CA LYS A 214 -2.62 -7.06 -9.06
C LYS A 214 -1.17 -7.03 -9.51
N ASP A 215 -0.74 -5.93 -10.15
CA ASP A 215 0.66 -5.72 -10.55
C ASP A 215 1.55 -5.62 -9.30
N VAL A 216 1.10 -4.88 -8.28
CA VAL A 216 1.82 -4.79 -7.01
C VAL A 216 1.91 -6.16 -6.34
N ALA A 217 0.83 -6.95 -6.34
CA ALA A 217 0.84 -8.31 -5.79
C ALA A 217 1.84 -9.21 -6.52
N ASP A 218 1.87 -9.16 -7.85
CA ASP A 218 2.83 -9.92 -8.67
C ASP A 218 4.27 -9.48 -8.40
N GLY A 219 4.55 -8.17 -8.31
CA GLY A 219 5.86 -7.63 -7.96
C GLY A 219 6.33 -8.04 -6.55
N VAL A 220 5.42 -8.06 -5.56
CA VAL A 220 5.72 -8.53 -4.19
C VAL A 220 6.04 -10.03 -4.17
N ILE A 221 5.28 -10.85 -4.91
CA ILE A 221 5.53 -12.28 -5.01
C ILE A 221 6.86 -12.54 -5.74
N SER A 222 7.17 -11.77 -6.78
CA SER A 222 8.47 -11.83 -7.44
C SER A 222 9.60 -11.43 -6.48
N ALA A 223 9.41 -10.42 -5.63
CA ALA A 223 10.42 -10.02 -4.65
C ALA A 223 10.71 -11.12 -3.60
N CYS A 224 9.77 -12.04 -3.34
CA CYS A 224 10.05 -13.22 -2.52
C CYS A 224 11.21 -14.05 -3.10
N LYS A 225 11.21 -14.26 -4.41
CA LYS A 225 12.22 -15.08 -5.11
C LYS A 225 13.42 -14.25 -5.55
N ASN A 226 13.19 -13.16 -6.25
CA ASN A 226 14.17 -12.38 -7.00
C ASN A 226 14.70 -11.17 -6.25
N GLY A 227 14.02 -10.73 -5.18
CA GLY A 227 14.42 -9.56 -4.41
C GLY A 227 15.75 -9.76 -3.71
N THR A 228 16.69 -8.84 -3.92
CA THR A 228 18.03 -8.88 -3.33
C THR A 228 18.02 -8.30 -1.91
N LYS A 229 18.76 -8.92 -1.01
CA LYS A 229 18.93 -8.49 0.38
C LYS A 229 19.44 -7.05 0.46
N GLY A 230 18.74 -6.20 1.20
CA GLY A 230 19.07 -4.79 1.41
C GLY A 230 18.60 -3.85 0.31
N GLU A 231 18.00 -4.36 -0.76
CA GLU A 231 17.55 -3.57 -1.89
C GLU A 231 16.11 -3.07 -1.73
N CYS A 232 15.84 -1.92 -2.37
CA CYS A 232 14.51 -1.33 -2.48
C CYS A 232 14.02 -1.38 -3.93
N TYR A 233 12.71 -1.53 -4.11
CA TYR A 233 12.05 -1.62 -5.41
C TYR A 233 10.80 -0.77 -5.45
N ILE A 234 10.75 0.24 -6.33
CA ILE A 234 9.56 1.04 -6.56
C ILE A 234 8.61 0.30 -7.49
N LEU A 235 7.38 0.09 -7.04
CA LEU A 235 6.30 -0.45 -7.86
C LEU A 235 5.32 0.67 -8.22
N SER A 236 5.63 1.38 -9.27
CA SER A 236 4.84 2.49 -9.83
C SER A 236 4.35 2.15 -11.24
N ASN A 237 3.42 2.92 -11.77
CA ASN A 237 3.02 2.77 -13.17
C ASN A 237 3.18 4.11 -13.89
N ARG A 238 2.25 5.03 -13.71
CA ARG A 238 2.34 6.36 -14.32
C ARG A 238 1.60 7.43 -13.50
N TYR A 239 2.02 8.65 -13.68
CA TYR A 239 1.26 9.79 -13.19
C TYR A 239 -0.07 9.90 -13.91
N ILE A 240 -1.14 10.10 -13.16
CA ILE A 240 -2.49 10.35 -13.68
C ILE A 240 -3.13 11.50 -12.91
N THR A 241 -3.72 12.47 -13.61
CA THR A 241 -4.45 13.54 -12.95
C THR A 241 -5.78 13.05 -12.40
N ILE A 242 -6.29 13.71 -11.35
CA ILE A 242 -7.64 13.38 -10.83
C ILE A 242 -8.70 13.54 -11.92
N LYS A 243 -8.54 14.54 -12.79
CA LYS A 243 -9.46 14.74 -13.93
C LYS A 243 -9.43 13.55 -14.90
N GLU A 244 -8.24 13.10 -15.28
CA GLU A 244 -8.07 11.93 -16.16
C GLU A 244 -8.62 10.65 -15.53
N LEU A 245 -8.35 10.42 -14.23
CA LEU A 245 -8.91 9.29 -13.49
C LEU A 245 -10.45 9.31 -13.53
N CYS A 246 -11.04 10.45 -13.24
CA CYS A 246 -12.51 10.62 -13.31
C CYS A 246 -13.05 10.40 -14.72
N ASP A 247 -12.35 10.87 -15.76
CA ASP A 247 -12.76 10.69 -17.13
C ASP A 247 -12.74 9.22 -17.56
N LEU A 248 -11.69 8.47 -17.17
CA LEU A 248 -11.61 7.04 -17.43
C LEU A 248 -12.75 6.26 -16.75
N ILE A 249 -13.11 6.64 -15.52
CA ILE A 249 -14.24 6.02 -14.80
C ILE A 249 -15.55 6.32 -15.51
N CYS A 250 -15.75 7.58 -15.92
CA CYS A 250 -16.95 7.99 -16.68
C CYS A 250 -17.06 7.25 -18.01
N ASP A 251 -15.95 7.11 -18.74
CA ASP A 251 -15.90 6.39 -20.02
C ASP A 251 -16.27 4.91 -19.84
N VAL A 252 -15.76 4.23 -18.80
CA VAL A 252 -16.13 2.84 -18.46
C VAL A 252 -17.62 2.69 -18.15
N GLN A 253 -18.24 3.73 -17.55
CA GLN A 253 -19.65 3.70 -17.16
C GLN A 253 -20.61 4.27 -18.24
N GLY A 254 -20.10 4.78 -19.36
CA GLY A 254 -20.91 5.48 -20.37
C GLY A 254 -21.55 6.77 -19.86
N ARG A 255 -20.93 7.44 -18.87
CA ARG A 255 -21.45 8.66 -18.24
C ARG A 255 -20.77 9.93 -18.76
N LYS A 256 -21.47 11.08 -18.57
CA LYS A 256 -20.90 12.40 -18.89
C LYS A 256 -19.71 12.70 -17.98
N LYS A 257 -18.63 13.22 -18.57
CA LYS A 257 -17.41 13.62 -17.87
C LYS A 257 -17.62 14.81 -16.94
N ILE A 258 -16.92 14.85 -15.82
CA ILE A 258 -16.92 15.96 -14.87
C ILE A 258 -16.14 17.13 -15.51
N LYS A 259 -16.80 18.27 -15.74
CA LYS A 259 -16.19 19.42 -16.43
C LYS A 259 -15.40 20.34 -15.50
N MET A 260 -15.86 20.46 -14.23
CA MET A 260 -15.28 21.40 -13.28
C MET A 260 -13.97 20.87 -12.69
N VAL A 261 -12.92 21.69 -12.76
CA VAL A 261 -11.62 21.43 -12.13
C VAL A 261 -11.24 22.59 -11.24
N LEU A 262 -11.19 22.36 -9.95
CA LEU A 262 -10.85 23.37 -8.93
C LEU A 262 -9.33 23.54 -8.85
N PRO A 263 -8.80 24.77 -8.88
CA PRO A 263 -7.40 25.04 -8.57
C PRO A 263 -7.06 24.60 -7.15
N ILE A 264 -5.83 24.11 -6.93
CA ILE A 264 -5.38 23.64 -5.61
C ILE A 264 -5.48 24.72 -4.53
N GLY A 265 -5.19 26.00 -4.87
CA GLY A 265 -5.32 27.12 -3.93
C GLY A 265 -6.76 27.24 -3.39
N LEU A 266 -7.76 27.19 -4.26
CA LEU A 266 -9.16 27.21 -3.86
C LEU A 266 -9.54 25.96 -3.06
N ALA A 267 -9.10 24.77 -3.49
CA ALA A 267 -9.33 23.53 -2.76
C ALA A 267 -8.75 23.59 -1.33
N LYS A 268 -7.55 24.15 -1.14
CA LYS A 268 -6.94 24.35 0.19
C LYS A 268 -7.77 25.29 1.07
N LEU A 269 -8.37 26.32 0.49
CA LEU A 269 -9.18 27.30 1.23
C LEU A 269 -10.47 26.64 1.76
N ILE A 270 -11.11 25.79 0.96
CA ILE A 270 -12.40 25.17 1.33
C ILE A 270 -12.23 23.83 2.07
N ALA A 271 -11.05 23.21 2.05
CA ALA A 271 -10.78 21.92 2.70
C ALA A 271 -11.20 21.86 4.18
N PRO A 272 -10.96 22.88 5.03
CA PRO A 272 -11.39 22.85 6.42
C PRO A 272 -12.91 22.71 6.60
N LEU A 273 -13.70 23.33 5.73
CA LEU A 273 -15.17 23.22 5.76
C LEU A 273 -15.61 21.79 5.41
N PHE A 274 -14.97 21.18 4.42
CA PHE A 274 -15.23 19.79 4.08
C PHE A 274 -14.80 18.83 5.20
N GLU A 275 -13.65 19.06 5.87
CA GLU A 275 -13.23 18.26 7.02
C GLU A 275 -14.28 18.27 8.13
N VAL A 276 -14.85 19.43 8.47
CA VAL A 276 -15.93 19.55 9.45
C VAL A 276 -17.19 18.78 8.99
N TYR A 277 -17.62 18.97 7.74
CA TYR A 277 -18.77 18.28 7.18
C TYR A 277 -18.63 16.75 7.23
N TYR A 278 -17.48 16.21 6.79
CA TYR A 278 -17.24 14.77 6.80
C TYR A 278 -17.07 14.21 8.23
N ASN A 279 -16.50 14.99 9.15
CA ASN A 279 -16.40 14.60 10.56
C ASN A 279 -17.78 14.49 11.20
N LEU A 280 -18.70 15.41 10.91
CA LEU A 280 -20.10 15.34 11.37
C LEU A 280 -20.82 14.09 10.82
N LYS A 281 -20.51 13.69 9.59
CA LYS A 281 -21.03 12.45 8.98
C LYS A 281 -20.27 11.19 9.39
N LYS A 282 -19.27 11.28 10.26
CA LYS A 282 -18.38 10.16 10.64
C LYS A 282 -17.74 9.46 9.44
N GLN A 283 -17.45 10.21 8.39
CA GLN A 283 -16.80 9.73 7.16
C GLN A 283 -15.39 10.30 7.04
N THR A 284 -14.53 9.60 6.32
CA THR A 284 -13.18 10.11 6.01
C THR A 284 -13.28 11.19 4.94
N PRO A 285 -12.71 12.40 5.17
CA PRO A 285 -12.73 13.46 4.16
C PRO A 285 -11.99 13.02 2.88
N LEU A 286 -12.57 13.28 1.72
CA LEU A 286 -11.93 13.05 0.42
C LEU A 286 -10.70 13.96 0.22
N PHE A 287 -10.77 15.18 0.76
CA PHE A 287 -9.70 16.18 0.65
C PHE A 287 -9.31 16.65 2.05
N THR A 288 -8.06 16.39 2.42
CA THR A 288 -7.38 16.90 3.61
C THR A 288 -6.24 17.81 3.18
N LYS A 289 -5.70 18.62 4.10
CA LYS A 289 -4.49 19.40 3.80
C LYS A 289 -3.35 18.53 3.29
N TYR A 290 -3.19 17.32 3.85
CA TYR A 290 -2.16 16.38 3.44
C TYR A 290 -2.43 15.79 2.04
N SER A 291 -3.67 15.36 1.75
CA SER A 291 -4.00 14.83 0.42
C SER A 291 -3.88 15.89 -0.68
N LEU A 292 -4.21 17.17 -0.39
CA LEU A 292 -3.97 18.29 -1.32
C LEU A 292 -2.48 18.60 -1.51
N TYR A 293 -1.65 18.38 -0.48
CA TYR A 293 -0.20 18.46 -0.64
C TYR A 293 0.29 17.36 -1.58
N THR A 294 -0.09 16.11 -1.34
CA THR A 294 0.34 14.97 -2.17
C THR A 294 -0.14 15.05 -3.62
N LEU A 295 -1.30 15.66 -3.89
CA LEU A 295 -1.78 15.96 -5.25
C LEU A 295 -0.88 16.93 -6.03
N SER A 296 -0.11 17.75 -5.32
CA SER A 296 0.79 18.76 -5.90
C SER A 296 2.26 18.39 -5.80
N SER A 297 2.58 17.27 -5.15
CA SER A 297 3.95 16.81 -5.01
C SER A 297 4.47 16.12 -6.26
N ASN A 298 5.79 16.01 -6.36
CA ASN A 298 6.42 15.25 -7.43
C ASN A 298 6.03 13.76 -7.32
N ALA A 299 5.50 13.21 -8.40
CA ALA A 299 5.09 11.81 -8.49
C ALA A 299 5.74 11.12 -9.74
N ASN A 300 6.91 11.60 -10.15
CA ASN A 300 7.69 11.05 -11.25
C ASN A 300 8.63 9.96 -10.73
N PHE A 301 8.09 8.74 -10.53
CA PHE A 301 8.82 7.60 -9.99
C PHE A 301 9.34 6.69 -11.10
N SER A 302 10.60 6.21 -10.95
CA SER A 302 11.15 5.15 -11.80
C SER A 302 10.77 3.78 -11.25
N ASN A 303 10.31 2.89 -12.13
CA ASN A 303 10.11 1.47 -11.82
C ASN A 303 11.07 0.56 -12.60
N GLU A 304 12.10 1.13 -13.22
CA GLU A 304 13.02 0.39 -14.10
C GLU A 304 13.76 -0.72 -13.34
N LYS A 305 14.18 -0.46 -12.10
CA LYS A 305 14.83 -1.47 -11.26
C LYS A 305 13.89 -2.63 -10.95
N ALA A 306 12.60 -2.35 -10.68
CA ALA A 306 11.62 -3.41 -10.46
C ALA A 306 11.35 -4.21 -11.74
N LYS A 307 11.31 -3.57 -12.91
CA LYS A 307 11.20 -4.27 -14.20
C LYS A 307 12.37 -5.19 -14.45
N GLU A 308 13.59 -4.70 -14.24
CA GLU A 308 14.81 -5.45 -14.50
C GLU A 308 15.00 -6.62 -13.50
N LYS A 309 14.83 -6.37 -12.21
CA LYS A 309 15.17 -7.32 -11.15
C LYS A 309 14.01 -8.20 -10.70
N LEU A 310 12.78 -7.70 -10.78
CA LEU A 310 11.58 -8.41 -10.33
C LEU A 310 10.66 -8.82 -11.49
N GLU A 311 11.06 -8.58 -12.74
CA GLU A 311 10.22 -8.81 -13.92
C GLU A 311 8.85 -8.10 -13.81
N PHE A 312 8.84 -6.95 -13.11
CA PHE A 312 7.61 -6.19 -12.84
C PHE A 312 6.99 -5.68 -14.14
N LYS A 313 5.69 -5.86 -14.28
CA LYS A 313 4.92 -5.44 -15.45
C LYS A 313 3.73 -4.61 -15.03
N ASN A 314 3.43 -3.58 -15.82
CA ASN A 314 2.28 -2.74 -15.60
C ASN A 314 1.14 -3.10 -16.56
N ARG A 315 -0.06 -3.24 -16.02
CA ARG A 315 -1.30 -3.35 -16.79
C ARG A 315 -1.70 -2.00 -17.39
N ASN A 316 -2.55 -2.06 -18.42
CA ASN A 316 -3.17 -0.84 -18.94
C ASN A 316 -4.11 -0.24 -17.86
N MET A 317 -4.00 1.07 -17.65
CA MET A 317 -4.81 1.77 -16.64
C MET A 317 -6.33 1.66 -16.90
N LYS A 318 -6.76 1.57 -18.15
CA LYS A 318 -8.19 1.36 -18.49
C LYS A 318 -8.70 0.03 -17.96
N ASP A 319 -7.88 -1.04 -18.04
CA ASP A 319 -8.26 -2.37 -17.54
C ASP A 319 -8.34 -2.35 -16.01
N THR A 320 -7.38 -1.68 -15.36
CA THR A 320 -7.41 -1.47 -13.89
C THR A 320 -8.68 -0.75 -13.44
N ILE A 321 -9.04 0.33 -14.14
CA ILE A 321 -10.26 1.10 -13.83
C ILE A 321 -11.50 0.24 -14.08
N LYS A 322 -11.55 -0.47 -15.21
CA LYS A 322 -12.68 -1.37 -15.54
C LYS A 322 -12.89 -2.42 -14.46
N ASP A 323 -11.84 -3.16 -14.08
CA ASP A 323 -11.91 -4.18 -13.03
C ASP A 323 -12.38 -3.57 -11.69
N THR A 324 -11.90 -2.36 -11.38
CA THR A 324 -12.26 -1.66 -10.12
C THR A 324 -13.73 -1.24 -10.13
N VAL A 325 -14.21 -0.65 -11.23
CA VAL A 325 -15.61 -0.22 -11.37
C VAL A 325 -16.57 -1.43 -11.36
N GLU A 326 -16.24 -2.49 -12.08
CA GLU A 326 -17.02 -3.73 -12.06
C GLU A 326 -17.13 -4.33 -10.66
N TRP A 327 -16.03 -4.33 -9.91
CA TRP A 327 -16.02 -4.81 -8.53
C TRP A 327 -16.87 -3.93 -7.60
N ILE A 328 -16.82 -2.60 -7.77
CA ILE A 328 -17.64 -1.66 -6.99
C ILE A 328 -19.13 -1.88 -7.27
N ASN A 329 -19.52 -2.09 -8.54
CA ASN A 329 -20.91 -2.27 -8.95
C ASN A 329 -21.52 -3.63 -8.51
N LYS A 330 -20.68 -4.64 -8.20
CA LYS A 330 -21.12 -5.95 -7.68
C LYS A 330 -21.39 -5.96 -6.17
N LYS A 331 -21.08 -4.86 -5.47
CA LYS A 331 -21.31 -4.68 -4.03
C LYS A 331 -22.51 -3.82 -3.73
#